data_ba9c1c95674e7231666787311ef12426
#
_entry.id   ba9c1c95674e7231666787311ef12426
#
_cell.length_a   1.000
_cell.length_b   1.000
_cell.length_c   1.000
_cell.angle_alpha   90.00
_cell.angle_beta   90.00
_cell.angle_gamma   90.00
#
_symmetry.space_group_name_H-M   'P 1'
#
loop_
_entity.id
_entity.type
_entity.pdbx_description
1 polymer ?
#
loop_
_entity_poly.entity_id
_entity_poly.type
_entity_poly.pdbx_seq_one_letter_code
_entity_poly.pdbx_strand_id
1 'polypeptide(L)'
;MNQRHFIQFRDLPLLYGRVPKVANSSIKACLYRLLTTSPEKGLRTTSDAFWSKGTHGETSMVDNHSARMCRGTHFSFSFVRNPFDRLVSAYNNKILELDDVPGPMQAMGLKHGMAFSAFLECIATTSDADLDVHLLPQSNILCLDGQLIPSFIGRLETMESDWQQLQRRLRQERLPTLGNLPEKNRRRGDDHSDVVQYFEDSGLVHLVADRYDNDLKLFYSDIDLDHLSRGLLN
;
A
#
# COMPACT_ATOMS: atom_id res chain seq x y z
N MET A 1 10.26 -6.18 -15.14
CA MET A 1 9.96 -4.74 -15.33
C MET A 1 10.24 -4.03 -14.01
N ASN A 2 11.15 -3.05 -13.94
CA ASN A 2 11.42 -2.31 -12.68
C ASN A 2 10.16 -1.51 -12.32
N GLN A 3 9.35 -2.06 -11.43
CA GLN A 3 8.16 -1.37 -10.94
C GLN A 3 8.59 -0.20 -10.06
N ARG A 4 8.00 0.96 -10.29
CA ARG A 4 8.30 2.19 -9.55
C ARG A 4 7.28 2.36 -8.45
N HIS A 5 7.73 2.21 -7.21
CA HIS A 5 6.84 2.22 -6.05
C HIS A 5 6.98 3.47 -5.17
N PHE A 6 8.00 4.28 -5.39
CA PHE A 6 8.26 5.44 -4.55
C PHE A 6 7.98 6.74 -5.30
N ILE A 7 7.30 7.68 -4.63
CA ILE A 7 7.18 9.07 -5.05
C ILE A 7 8.33 9.82 -4.38
N GLN A 8 9.22 10.38 -5.19
CA GLN A 8 10.32 11.22 -4.75
C GLN A 8 10.00 12.68 -5.07
N PHE A 9 10.17 13.57 -4.11
CA PHE A 9 10.14 15.01 -4.32
C PHE A 9 11.53 15.50 -4.73
N ARG A 10 11.60 16.42 -5.70
CA ARG A 10 12.86 16.98 -6.18
C ARG A 10 13.46 18.00 -5.21
N ASP A 11 12.61 18.93 -4.75
CA ASP A 11 13.04 20.09 -3.97
C ASP A 11 12.80 19.91 -2.44
N LEU A 12 12.27 18.75 -2.05
CA LEU A 12 12.14 18.32 -0.67
C LEU A 12 12.85 16.98 -0.49
N PRO A 13 13.64 16.77 0.57
CA PRO A 13 14.26 15.48 0.85
C PRO A 13 13.22 14.49 1.41
N LEU A 14 12.19 14.18 0.62
CA LEU A 14 11.04 13.37 1.01
C LEU A 14 10.76 12.28 -0.02
N LEU A 15 10.55 11.05 0.48
CA LEU A 15 10.11 9.89 -0.27
C LEU A 15 8.86 9.28 0.34
N TYR A 16 7.92 8.88 -0.49
CA TYR A 16 6.75 8.10 -0.07
C TYR A 16 6.72 6.76 -0.80
N GLY A 17 6.86 5.65 -0.06
CA GLY A 17 6.63 4.30 -0.55
C GLY A 17 5.13 4.02 -0.63
N ARG A 18 4.59 3.94 -1.86
CA ARG A 18 3.16 3.75 -2.06
C ARG A 18 2.78 2.26 -2.05
N VAL A 19 1.98 1.86 -1.09
CA VAL A 19 1.37 0.53 -1.03
C VAL A 19 -0.11 0.65 -1.41
N PRO A 20 -0.59 -0.09 -2.42
CA PRO A 20 -2.02 -0.12 -2.74
C PRO A 20 -2.86 -0.70 -1.60
N LYS A 21 -4.11 -0.23 -1.47
CA LYS A 21 -5.09 -0.65 -0.44
C LYS A 21 -4.73 -0.23 1.00
N VAL A 22 -3.82 0.75 1.15
CA VAL A 22 -3.35 1.30 2.43
C VAL A 22 -3.54 2.82 2.44
N ALA A 23 -4.76 3.30 2.42
CA ALA A 23 -5.13 4.73 2.38
C ALA A 23 -4.35 5.59 1.36
N ASN A 24 -3.75 4.95 0.33
CA ASN A 24 -2.84 5.60 -0.63
C ASN A 24 -3.45 6.85 -1.29
N SER A 25 -4.75 6.85 -1.60
CA SER A 25 -5.45 8.00 -2.17
C SER A 25 -5.51 9.20 -1.21
N SER A 26 -5.70 8.95 0.08
CA SER A 26 -5.73 9.98 1.13
C SER A 26 -4.34 10.54 1.38
N ILE A 27 -3.32 9.67 1.44
CA ILE A 27 -1.92 10.07 1.59
C ILE A 27 -1.47 10.91 0.38
N LYS A 28 -1.76 10.47 -0.85
CA LYS A 28 -1.48 11.22 -2.07
C LYS A 28 -2.17 12.60 -2.08
N ALA A 29 -3.38 12.72 -1.52
CA ALA A 29 -4.05 14.00 -1.39
C ALA A 29 -3.36 14.95 -0.40
N CYS A 30 -2.70 14.40 0.64
CA CYS A 30 -1.87 15.21 1.54
C CYS A 30 -0.57 15.64 0.85
N LEU A 31 0.10 14.72 0.15
CA LEU A 31 1.32 15.00 -0.61
C LEU A 31 1.10 16.05 -1.71
N TYR A 32 -0.08 16.05 -2.33
CA TYR A 32 -0.47 17.06 -3.34
C TYR A 32 -0.34 18.50 -2.81
N ARG A 33 -0.58 18.72 -1.53
CA ARG A 33 -0.48 20.05 -0.89
C ARG A 33 0.96 20.58 -0.79
N LEU A 34 1.95 19.71 -1.01
CA LEU A 34 3.36 20.08 -1.01
C LEU A 34 3.85 20.57 -2.37
N LEU A 35 3.06 20.42 -3.42
CA LEU A 35 3.40 20.92 -4.75
C LEU A 35 3.31 22.44 -4.77
N THR A 36 4.28 23.09 -5.40
CA THR A 36 4.39 24.54 -5.49
C THR A 36 3.82 25.08 -6.82
N THR A 37 3.85 24.26 -7.85
CA THR A 37 3.33 24.58 -9.18
C THR A 37 1.96 23.95 -9.39
N SER A 38 1.04 24.66 -10.05
CA SER A 38 -0.25 24.09 -10.43
C SER A 38 -0.05 22.92 -11.39
N PRO A 39 -0.48 21.70 -11.01
CA PRO A 39 -0.26 20.51 -11.84
C PRO A 39 -1.03 20.53 -13.16
N GLU A 40 -0.65 19.65 -14.07
CA GLU A 40 -1.36 19.45 -15.34
C GLU A 40 -2.82 19.04 -15.11
N LYS A 41 -3.70 19.66 -15.88
CA LYS A 41 -5.14 19.34 -15.85
C LYS A 41 -5.39 17.97 -16.50
N GLY A 42 -6.39 17.25 -15.99
CA GLY A 42 -6.85 15.99 -16.57
C GLY A 42 -6.23 14.73 -15.97
N LEU A 43 -5.13 14.82 -15.22
CA LEU A 43 -4.57 13.68 -14.51
C LEU A 43 -5.12 13.59 -13.06
N ARG A 44 -5.56 12.40 -12.69
CA ARG A 44 -6.06 12.16 -11.31
C ARG A 44 -4.87 12.04 -10.35
N THR A 45 -4.90 12.76 -9.23
CA THR A 45 -3.87 12.69 -8.17
C THR A 45 -3.68 11.29 -7.59
N THR A 46 -4.65 10.39 -7.76
CA THR A 46 -4.57 8.99 -7.35
C THR A 46 -3.76 8.13 -8.32
N SER A 47 -3.58 8.56 -9.58
CA SER A 47 -2.83 7.82 -10.59
C SER A 47 -1.32 8.02 -10.46
N ASP A 48 -0.54 7.02 -10.86
CA ASP A 48 0.92 7.12 -10.90
C ASP A 48 1.40 8.03 -12.03
N ALA A 49 0.62 8.14 -13.11
CA ALA A 49 0.89 9.05 -14.22
C ALA A 49 0.95 10.52 -13.76
N PHE A 50 0.08 10.89 -12.79
CA PHE A 50 0.12 12.23 -12.20
C PHE A 50 1.49 12.50 -11.53
N TRP A 51 1.96 11.59 -10.68
CA TRP A 51 3.21 11.74 -9.92
C TRP A 51 4.46 11.59 -10.77
N SER A 52 4.34 10.95 -11.95
CA SER A 52 5.45 10.79 -12.90
C SER A 52 5.58 11.94 -13.88
N LYS A 53 4.46 12.56 -14.29
CA LYS A 53 4.43 13.49 -15.44
C LYS A 53 3.66 14.77 -15.15
N GLY A 54 2.60 14.73 -14.32
CA GLY A 54 1.66 15.83 -14.11
C GLY A 54 2.13 16.92 -13.15
N THR A 55 3.30 16.79 -12.54
CA THR A 55 3.82 17.71 -11.51
C THR A 55 4.94 18.62 -12.03
N HIS A 56 5.09 18.76 -13.34
CA HIS A 56 6.13 19.60 -13.96
C HIS A 56 7.55 19.31 -13.42
N GLY A 57 7.82 18.04 -13.07
CA GLY A 57 9.11 17.60 -12.56
C GLY A 57 9.34 17.86 -11.05
N GLU A 58 8.34 18.38 -10.31
CA GLU A 58 8.46 18.50 -8.85
C GLU A 58 8.51 17.14 -8.16
N THR A 59 7.93 16.13 -8.79
CA THR A 59 8.03 14.74 -8.32
C THR A 59 8.40 13.78 -9.43
N SER A 60 8.91 12.62 -9.04
CA SER A 60 9.15 11.49 -9.93
C SER A 60 8.75 10.19 -9.25
N MET A 61 8.39 9.20 -10.06
CA MET A 61 8.23 7.84 -9.58
C MET A 61 9.55 7.09 -9.77
N VAL A 62 10.08 6.54 -8.67
CA VAL A 62 11.37 5.84 -8.67
C VAL A 62 11.22 4.38 -8.21
N ASP A 63 12.12 3.52 -8.63
CA ASP A 63 12.20 2.13 -8.23
C ASP A 63 12.88 1.97 -6.86
N ASN A 64 12.91 0.74 -6.36
CA ASN A 64 13.48 0.41 -5.05
C ASN A 64 14.96 0.71 -4.97
N HIS A 65 15.71 0.50 -6.07
CA HIS A 65 17.15 0.79 -6.10
C HIS A 65 17.41 2.30 -5.94
N SER A 66 16.73 3.12 -6.75
CA SER A 66 16.83 4.58 -6.69
C SER A 66 16.38 5.13 -5.34
N ALA A 67 15.28 4.59 -4.80
CA ALA A 67 14.79 4.98 -3.46
C ALA A 67 15.80 4.63 -2.35
N ARG A 68 16.46 3.47 -2.45
CA ARG A 68 17.53 3.07 -1.53
C ARG A 68 18.72 4.00 -1.55
N MET A 69 19.12 4.49 -2.72
CA MET A 69 20.22 5.45 -2.87
C MET A 69 19.94 6.79 -2.19
N CYS A 70 18.67 7.14 -1.98
CA CYS A 70 18.27 8.34 -1.24
C CYS A 70 18.37 8.18 0.30
N ARG A 71 18.66 6.97 0.81
CA ARG A 71 18.74 6.72 2.26
C ARG A 71 19.87 7.55 2.86
N GLY A 72 19.58 8.24 3.96
CA GLY A 72 20.53 9.16 4.61
C GLY A 72 20.46 10.60 4.11
N THR A 73 19.85 10.85 2.94
CA THR A 73 19.63 12.20 2.42
C THR A 73 18.15 12.60 2.38
N HIS A 74 17.26 11.61 2.36
CA HIS A 74 15.81 11.83 2.32
C HIS A 74 15.15 11.12 3.49
N PHE A 75 14.17 11.79 4.11
CA PHE A 75 13.21 11.12 4.98
C PHE A 75 12.25 10.32 4.11
N SER A 76 12.09 9.05 4.43
CA SER A 76 11.23 8.14 3.68
C SER A 76 10.18 7.50 4.58
N PHE A 77 8.93 7.46 4.12
CA PHE A 77 7.85 6.86 4.88
C PHE A 77 6.93 6.01 4.02
N SER A 78 6.24 5.10 4.65
CA SER A 78 5.14 4.34 4.07
C SER A 78 4.13 3.97 5.14
N PHE A 79 2.99 3.44 4.69
CA PHE A 79 2.02 2.77 5.54
C PHE A 79 1.79 1.35 5.00
N VAL A 80 1.52 0.43 5.91
CA VAL A 80 1.20 -0.96 5.63
C VAL A 80 -0.18 -1.31 6.18
N ARG A 81 -0.72 -2.42 5.75
CA ARG A 81 -1.99 -2.96 6.21
C ARG A 81 -1.83 -4.46 6.47
N ASN A 82 -2.52 -4.98 7.47
CA ASN A 82 -2.67 -6.41 7.70
C ASN A 82 -2.93 -7.13 6.37
N PRO A 83 -2.12 -8.12 5.97
CA PRO A 83 -2.27 -8.80 4.69
C PRO A 83 -3.66 -9.40 4.47
N PHE A 84 -4.31 -9.91 5.50
CA PHE A 84 -5.67 -10.47 5.43
C PHE A 84 -6.69 -9.39 5.04
N ASP A 85 -6.73 -8.28 5.77
CA ASP A 85 -7.59 -7.13 5.46
C ASP A 85 -7.29 -6.52 4.10
N ARG A 86 -6.01 -6.47 3.73
CA ARG A 86 -5.58 -5.92 2.45
C ARG A 86 -6.08 -6.76 1.29
N LEU A 87 -6.04 -8.09 1.40
CA LEU A 87 -6.55 -9.02 0.39
C LEU A 87 -8.07 -8.94 0.26
N VAL A 88 -8.81 -8.93 1.37
CA VAL A 88 -10.27 -8.73 1.35
C VAL A 88 -10.62 -7.39 0.69
N SER A 89 -9.88 -6.31 1.03
CA SER A 89 -10.09 -5.01 0.40
C SER A 89 -9.77 -5.02 -1.11
N ALA A 90 -8.79 -5.80 -1.56
CA ALA A 90 -8.47 -5.94 -2.97
C ALA A 90 -9.54 -6.77 -3.69
N TYR A 91 -9.95 -7.89 -3.12
CA TYR A 91 -10.99 -8.78 -3.64
C TYR A 91 -12.32 -8.03 -3.82
N ASN A 92 -12.83 -7.41 -2.75
CA ASN A 92 -14.08 -6.65 -2.82
C ASN A 92 -14.02 -5.56 -3.90
N ASN A 93 -12.91 -4.81 -3.96
CA ASN A 93 -12.80 -3.71 -4.90
C ASN A 93 -12.56 -4.15 -6.35
N LYS A 94 -11.77 -5.19 -6.59
CA LYS A 94 -11.29 -5.53 -7.94
C LYS A 94 -12.05 -6.70 -8.57
N ILE A 95 -12.60 -7.58 -7.75
CA ILE A 95 -13.26 -8.80 -8.19
C ILE A 95 -14.78 -8.68 -8.09
N LEU A 96 -15.30 -7.98 -7.07
CA LEU A 96 -16.76 -7.88 -6.86
C LEU A 96 -17.36 -6.57 -7.35
N GLU A 97 -16.69 -5.42 -7.19
CA GLU A 97 -17.30 -4.10 -7.44
C GLU A 97 -17.04 -3.56 -8.85
N LEU A 98 -15.91 -3.91 -9.47
CA LEU A 98 -15.63 -3.48 -10.82
C LEU A 98 -16.30 -4.42 -11.82
N ASP A 99 -16.97 -3.86 -12.80
CA ASP A 99 -17.56 -4.64 -13.90
C ASP A 99 -16.49 -5.41 -14.68
N ASP A 100 -15.32 -4.79 -14.86
CA ASP A 100 -14.16 -5.39 -15.51
C ASP A 100 -12.97 -5.51 -14.52
N VAL A 101 -12.46 -6.72 -14.38
CA VAL A 101 -11.22 -6.98 -13.63
C VAL A 101 -10.04 -6.32 -14.34
N PRO A 102 -9.12 -5.63 -13.63
CA PRO A 102 -7.95 -5.00 -14.27
C PRO A 102 -7.12 -5.97 -15.11
N GLY A 103 -6.64 -5.53 -16.28
CA GLY A 103 -5.92 -6.37 -17.24
C GLY A 103 -4.79 -7.22 -16.65
N PRO A 104 -3.89 -6.67 -15.79
CA PRO A 104 -2.88 -7.49 -15.12
C PRO A 104 -3.45 -8.62 -14.26
N MET A 105 -4.58 -8.38 -13.58
CA MET A 105 -5.28 -9.41 -12.81
C MET A 105 -5.97 -10.46 -13.70
N GLN A 106 -6.52 -10.03 -14.85
CA GLN A 106 -7.06 -10.96 -15.86
C GLN A 106 -5.96 -11.88 -16.40
N ALA A 107 -4.75 -11.36 -16.63
CA ALA A 107 -3.60 -12.14 -17.07
C ALA A 107 -3.18 -13.21 -16.05
N MET A 108 -3.44 -12.99 -14.75
CA MET A 108 -3.29 -13.99 -13.69
C MET A 108 -4.41 -15.04 -13.66
N GLY A 109 -5.45 -14.90 -14.47
CA GLY A 109 -6.62 -15.78 -14.47
C GLY A 109 -7.75 -15.33 -13.54
N LEU A 110 -7.66 -14.15 -12.92
CA LEU A 110 -8.71 -13.61 -12.06
C LEU A 110 -9.90 -13.13 -12.89
N LYS A 111 -11.10 -13.40 -12.40
CA LYS A 111 -12.37 -13.10 -13.07
C LYS A 111 -13.33 -12.40 -12.13
N HIS A 112 -14.20 -11.55 -12.67
CA HIS A 112 -15.30 -10.94 -11.91
C HIS A 112 -16.16 -12.00 -11.23
N GLY A 113 -16.49 -11.77 -9.97
CA GLY A 113 -17.36 -12.65 -9.17
C GLY A 113 -16.79 -14.03 -8.82
N MET A 114 -15.50 -14.30 -9.05
CA MET A 114 -14.91 -15.59 -8.65
C MET A 114 -14.92 -15.75 -7.13
N ALA A 115 -14.97 -17.00 -6.65
CA ALA A 115 -14.94 -17.30 -5.23
C ALA A 115 -13.63 -16.84 -4.57
N PHE A 116 -13.70 -16.44 -3.29
CA PHE A 116 -12.53 -15.92 -2.55
C PHE A 116 -11.41 -16.97 -2.41
N SER A 117 -11.76 -18.25 -2.18
CA SER A 117 -10.79 -19.35 -2.15
C SER A 117 -10.00 -19.46 -3.45
N ALA A 118 -10.69 -19.47 -4.59
CA ALA A 118 -10.06 -19.53 -5.91
C ALA A 118 -9.20 -18.28 -6.20
N PHE A 119 -9.61 -17.09 -5.72
CA PHE A 119 -8.81 -15.88 -5.78
C PHE A 119 -7.49 -16.03 -4.99
N LEU A 120 -7.54 -16.57 -3.77
CA LEU A 120 -6.34 -16.82 -2.96
C LEU A 120 -5.42 -17.87 -3.56
N GLU A 121 -5.96 -18.98 -4.07
CA GLU A 121 -5.19 -20.02 -4.75
C GLU A 121 -4.44 -19.48 -5.98
N CYS A 122 -5.10 -18.62 -6.75
CA CYS A 122 -4.48 -17.96 -7.89
C CYS A 122 -3.30 -17.07 -7.46
N ILE A 123 -3.45 -16.30 -6.36
CA ILE A 123 -2.38 -15.48 -5.81
C ILE A 123 -1.22 -16.33 -5.28
N ALA A 124 -1.54 -17.41 -4.56
CA ALA A 124 -0.52 -18.29 -3.97
C ALA A 124 0.36 -18.97 -5.02
N THR A 125 -0.20 -19.28 -6.19
CA THR A 125 0.50 -19.97 -7.29
C THR A 125 1.15 -19.03 -8.29
N THR A 126 0.83 -17.72 -8.25
CA THR A 126 1.41 -16.72 -9.16
C THR A 126 2.75 -16.21 -8.63
N SER A 127 3.75 -16.12 -9.50
CA SER A 127 5.06 -15.56 -9.14
C SER A 127 4.97 -14.07 -8.81
N ASP A 128 5.88 -13.56 -7.96
CA ASP A 128 5.91 -12.12 -7.61
C ASP A 128 6.09 -11.22 -8.84
N ALA A 129 6.77 -11.70 -9.87
CA ALA A 129 7.01 -10.95 -11.11
C ALA A 129 5.73 -10.73 -11.93
N ASP A 130 4.77 -11.64 -11.79
CA ASP A 130 3.51 -11.65 -12.54
C ASP A 130 2.32 -11.15 -11.72
N LEU A 131 2.50 -10.97 -10.40
CA LEU A 131 1.46 -10.43 -9.54
C LEU A 131 1.11 -8.97 -9.86
N ASP A 132 -0.18 -8.67 -9.90
CA ASP A 132 -0.64 -7.28 -9.86
C ASP A 132 -0.19 -6.59 -8.57
N VAL A 133 0.19 -5.33 -8.66
CA VAL A 133 0.73 -4.54 -7.53
C VAL A 133 -0.22 -4.45 -6.32
N HIS A 134 -1.54 -4.60 -6.52
CA HIS A 134 -2.51 -4.62 -5.41
C HIS A 134 -2.44 -5.89 -4.58
N LEU A 135 -1.84 -6.95 -5.13
CA LEU A 135 -1.72 -8.28 -4.53
C LEU A 135 -0.27 -8.61 -4.14
N LEU A 136 0.70 -7.85 -4.67
CA LEU A 136 2.12 -8.05 -4.37
C LEU A 136 2.39 -7.88 -2.86
N PRO A 137 3.21 -8.74 -2.21
CA PRO A 137 3.63 -8.52 -0.82
C PRO A 137 4.18 -7.11 -0.60
N GLN A 138 3.84 -6.50 0.52
CA GLN A 138 4.26 -5.13 0.85
C GLN A 138 5.78 -5.04 1.05
N SER A 139 6.38 -6.11 1.55
CA SER A 139 7.82 -6.28 1.63
C SER A 139 8.50 -6.18 0.27
N ASN A 140 7.91 -6.73 -0.80
CA ASN A 140 8.44 -6.60 -2.16
C ASN A 140 8.37 -5.16 -2.70
N ILE A 141 7.39 -4.39 -2.23
CA ILE A 141 7.23 -2.97 -2.57
C ILE A 141 8.23 -2.10 -1.80
N LEU A 142 8.46 -2.41 -0.52
CA LEU A 142 9.14 -1.52 0.42
C LEU A 142 10.58 -1.91 0.75
N CYS A 143 11.04 -3.10 0.32
CA CYS A 143 12.39 -3.58 0.59
C CYS A 143 13.24 -3.70 -0.68
N LEU A 144 14.54 -3.67 -0.49
CA LEU A 144 15.55 -4.08 -1.47
C LEU A 144 16.55 -4.99 -0.76
N ASP A 145 16.82 -6.17 -1.33
CA ASP A 145 17.73 -7.17 -0.75
C ASP A 145 17.41 -7.49 0.72
N GLY A 146 16.13 -7.66 1.04
CA GLY A 146 15.64 -7.94 2.38
C GLY A 146 15.69 -6.77 3.36
N GLN A 147 16.17 -5.59 2.93
CA GLN A 147 16.28 -4.41 3.79
C GLN A 147 15.19 -3.38 3.50
N LEU A 148 14.51 -2.95 4.54
CA LEU A 148 13.46 -1.94 4.46
C LEU A 148 14.04 -0.59 4.00
N ILE A 149 13.41 0.03 2.99
CA ILE A 149 13.79 1.33 2.45
C ILE A 149 13.23 2.49 3.29
N PRO A 150 11.91 2.54 3.62
CA PRO A 150 11.36 3.61 4.43
C PRO A 150 11.98 3.68 5.84
N SER A 151 12.25 4.89 6.30
CA SER A 151 12.72 5.17 7.67
C SER A 151 11.57 5.29 8.69
N PHE A 152 10.33 5.38 8.21
CA PHE A 152 9.11 5.35 9.01
C PHE A 152 8.07 4.45 8.35
N ILE A 153 7.49 3.52 9.12
CA ILE A 153 6.35 2.70 8.73
C ILE A 153 5.22 2.94 9.72
N GLY A 154 4.05 3.33 9.22
CA GLY A 154 2.81 3.32 9.99
C GLY A 154 1.91 2.16 9.55
N ARG A 155 0.96 1.79 10.39
CA ARG A 155 -0.07 0.78 10.08
C ARG A 155 -1.41 1.45 9.81
N LEU A 156 -2.19 0.90 8.88
CA LEU A 156 -3.55 1.41 8.61
C LEU A 156 -4.47 1.22 9.82
N GLU A 157 -4.27 0.15 10.56
CA GLU A 157 -5.03 -0.23 11.75
C GLU A 157 -4.88 0.80 12.87
N THR A 158 -3.71 1.42 12.98
CA THR A 158 -3.39 2.48 13.95
C THR A 158 -3.17 3.84 13.25
N MET A 159 -3.87 4.06 12.12
CA MET A 159 -3.64 5.21 11.23
C MET A 159 -3.64 6.55 11.97
N GLU A 160 -4.52 6.78 12.91
CA GLU A 160 -4.62 8.07 13.60
C GLU A 160 -3.34 8.36 14.42
N SER A 161 -2.93 7.41 15.26
CA SER A 161 -1.73 7.55 16.10
C SER A 161 -0.45 7.61 15.26
N ASP A 162 -0.35 6.76 14.25
CA ASP A 162 0.82 6.67 13.38
C ASP A 162 0.94 7.90 12.46
N TRP A 163 -0.20 8.45 12.02
CA TRP A 163 -0.22 9.70 11.27
C TRP A 163 0.29 10.87 12.11
N GLN A 164 -0.14 10.95 13.38
CA GLN A 164 0.37 11.95 14.31
C GLN A 164 1.88 11.77 14.57
N GLN A 165 2.34 10.53 14.69
CA GLN A 165 3.76 10.23 14.84
C GLN A 165 4.56 10.62 13.59
N LEU A 166 4.05 10.33 12.38
CA LEU A 166 4.64 10.80 11.14
C LEU A 166 4.77 12.33 11.10
N GLN A 167 3.71 13.08 11.51
CA GLN A 167 3.76 14.53 11.56
C GLN A 167 4.85 15.05 12.52
N ARG A 168 5.05 14.37 13.66
CA ARG A 168 6.15 14.69 14.60
C ARG A 168 7.52 14.43 13.95
N ARG A 169 7.69 13.30 13.28
CA ARG A 169 8.94 12.95 12.58
C ARG A 169 9.25 13.95 11.47
N LEU A 170 8.28 14.33 10.64
CA LEU A 170 8.47 15.34 9.60
C LEU A 170 8.99 16.68 10.17
N ARG A 171 8.43 17.14 11.30
CA ARG A 171 8.92 18.36 11.98
C ARG A 171 10.37 18.21 12.48
N GLN A 172 10.72 17.07 13.05
CA GLN A 172 12.10 16.77 13.50
C GLN A 172 13.09 16.83 12.34
N GLU A 173 12.68 16.33 11.16
CA GLU A 173 13.46 16.38 9.92
C GLU A 173 13.39 17.76 9.22
N ARG A 174 12.73 18.75 9.81
CA ARG A 174 12.49 20.11 9.25
C ARG A 174 11.76 20.07 7.91
N LEU A 175 10.91 19.08 7.71
CA LEU A 175 10.05 18.94 6.55
C LEU A 175 8.66 19.52 6.81
N PRO A 176 7.94 19.97 5.76
CA PRO A 176 6.55 20.36 5.87
C PRO A 176 5.69 19.24 6.40
N THR A 177 4.73 19.56 7.28
CA THR A 177 3.73 18.59 7.72
C THR A 177 2.68 18.38 6.64
N LEU A 178 2.12 17.17 6.60
CA LEU A 178 1.12 16.79 5.60
C LEU A 178 -0.31 17.23 5.96
N GLY A 179 -0.49 17.77 7.17
CA GLY A 179 -1.80 18.18 7.68
C GLY A 179 -2.71 16.99 8.00
N ASN A 180 -4.01 17.27 8.11
CA ASN A 180 -4.99 16.23 8.42
C ASN A 180 -5.21 15.30 7.22
N LEU A 181 -5.29 14.01 7.51
CA LEU A 181 -5.61 13.00 6.50
C LEU A 181 -7.09 13.14 6.10
N PRO A 182 -7.40 13.38 4.81
CA PRO A 182 -8.80 13.43 4.40
C PRO A 182 -9.42 12.04 4.43
N GLU A 183 -10.65 11.94 4.91
CA GLU A 183 -11.45 10.73 4.84
C GLU A 183 -11.87 10.46 3.39
N LYS A 184 -10.97 9.91 2.59
CA LYS A 184 -11.27 9.48 1.22
C LYS A 184 -11.43 7.97 1.18
N ASN A 185 -12.52 7.51 0.58
CA ASN A 185 -12.80 6.09 0.35
C ASN A 185 -12.92 5.23 1.63
N ARG A 186 -13.28 5.82 2.76
CA ARG A 186 -13.74 5.02 3.90
C ARG A 186 -15.09 4.45 3.50
N ARG A 187 -15.17 3.13 3.27
CA ARG A 187 -16.43 2.46 3.00
C ARG A 187 -17.32 2.57 4.24
N ARG A 188 -18.60 2.87 4.05
CA ARG A 188 -19.61 2.57 5.07
C ARG A 188 -19.64 1.05 5.18
N GLY A 189 -19.12 0.49 6.25
CA GLY A 189 -19.02 -0.96 6.45
C GLY A 189 -17.58 -1.53 6.34
N ASP A 190 -16.51 -0.72 6.42
CA ASP A 190 -15.18 -1.20 6.80
C ASP A 190 -15.21 -1.61 8.30
N ASP A 191 -16.22 -2.42 8.63
CA ASP A 191 -16.28 -3.10 9.90
C ASP A 191 -15.38 -4.33 9.79
N HIS A 192 -14.46 -4.52 10.73
CA HIS A 192 -13.54 -5.66 10.78
C HIS A 192 -14.28 -7.02 10.78
N SER A 193 -15.60 -7.02 11.03
CA SER A 193 -16.48 -8.19 10.90
C SER A 193 -16.46 -8.82 9.51
N ASP A 194 -16.16 -8.05 8.45
CA ASP A 194 -16.14 -8.58 7.08
C ASP A 194 -14.95 -9.51 6.82
N VAL A 195 -13.84 -9.37 7.55
CA VAL A 195 -12.63 -10.20 7.35
C VAL A 195 -12.85 -11.62 7.85
N VAL A 196 -13.48 -11.76 9.01
CA VAL A 196 -13.72 -13.07 9.67
C VAL A 196 -14.43 -14.04 8.74
N GLN A 197 -15.48 -13.61 8.03
CA GLN A 197 -16.27 -14.47 7.13
C GLN A 197 -15.46 -15.03 5.95
N TYR A 198 -14.38 -14.35 5.56
CA TYR A 198 -13.51 -14.79 4.47
C TYR A 198 -12.46 -15.82 4.91
N PHE A 199 -12.18 -15.90 6.21
CA PHE A 199 -11.12 -16.73 6.79
C PHE A 199 -11.62 -17.71 7.85
N GLU A 200 -12.85 -18.21 7.71
CA GLU A 200 -13.39 -19.31 8.54
C GLU A 200 -12.65 -20.61 8.28
N ASP A 201 -12.14 -20.84 7.06
CA ASP A 201 -11.31 -21.98 6.71
C ASP A 201 -9.84 -21.70 7.09
N SER A 202 -9.33 -22.50 8.04
CA SER A 202 -7.93 -22.42 8.49
C SER A 202 -6.92 -22.66 7.36
N GLY A 203 -7.30 -23.43 6.32
CA GLY A 203 -6.46 -23.66 5.14
C GLY A 203 -6.19 -22.34 4.39
N LEU A 204 -7.19 -21.47 4.26
CA LEU A 204 -7.03 -20.15 3.65
C LEU A 204 -6.17 -19.23 4.51
N VAL A 205 -6.26 -19.32 5.83
CA VAL A 205 -5.40 -18.57 6.76
C VAL A 205 -3.92 -18.96 6.54
N HIS A 206 -3.62 -20.25 6.49
CA HIS A 206 -2.24 -20.71 6.26
C HIS A 206 -1.74 -20.32 4.87
N LEU A 207 -2.58 -20.42 3.84
CA LEU A 207 -2.22 -20.02 2.48
C LEU A 207 -1.77 -18.55 2.41
N VAL A 208 -2.50 -17.66 3.09
CA VAL A 208 -2.13 -16.23 3.17
C VAL A 208 -0.88 -16.04 4.02
N ALA A 209 -0.79 -16.73 5.17
CA ALA A 209 0.37 -16.64 6.05
C ALA A 209 1.66 -17.03 5.33
N ASP A 210 1.65 -18.13 4.58
CA ASP A 210 2.79 -18.58 3.80
C ASP A 210 3.15 -17.60 2.68
N ARG A 211 2.13 -17.11 1.96
CA ARG A 211 2.32 -16.19 0.82
C ARG A 211 2.85 -14.83 1.23
N TYR A 212 2.45 -14.33 2.41
CA TYR A 212 2.82 -13.02 2.93
C TYR A 212 3.71 -13.10 4.18
N ASP A 213 4.45 -14.21 4.36
CA ASP A 213 5.30 -14.48 5.52
C ASP A 213 6.27 -13.33 5.83
N ASN A 214 6.91 -12.75 4.80
CA ASN A 214 7.79 -11.61 4.97
C ASN A 214 7.06 -10.34 5.46
N ASP A 215 5.83 -10.10 5.01
CA ASP A 215 5.02 -8.98 5.49
C ASP A 215 4.67 -9.17 6.97
N LEU A 216 4.27 -10.39 7.36
CA LEU A 216 3.94 -10.74 8.74
C LEU A 216 5.16 -10.56 9.64
N LYS A 217 6.31 -11.09 9.26
CA LYS A 217 7.54 -10.99 10.03
C LYS A 217 8.05 -9.55 10.17
N LEU A 218 7.98 -8.75 9.11
CA LEU A 218 8.52 -7.39 9.11
C LEU A 218 7.59 -6.38 9.77
N PHE A 219 6.27 -6.53 9.61
CA PHE A 219 5.33 -5.48 9.98
C PHE A 219 4.35 -5.87 11.09
N TYR A 220 4.23 -7.16 11.41
CA TYR A 220 3.21 -7.68 12.34
C TYR A 220 3.74 -8.77 13.28
N SER A 221 5.07 -8.86 13.48
CA SER A 221 5.70 -9.87 14.34
C SER A 221 5.28 -9.81 15.83
N ASP A 222 4.66 -8.70 16.24
CA ASP A 222 4.13 -8.45 17.57
C ASP A 222 2.67 -8.93 17.76
N ILE A 223 2.02 -9.45 16.70
CA ILE A 223 0.62 -9.85 16.69
C ILE A 223 0.51 -11.29 16.23
N ASP A 224 -0.28 -12.10 16.92
CA ASP A 224 -0.48 -13.48 16.51
C ASP A 224 -1.37 -13.62 15.27
N LEU A 225 -1.25 -14.77 14.60
CA LEU A 225 -1.92 -15.04 13.33
C LEU A 225 -3.46 -15.10 13.46
N ASP A 226 -3.98 -15.58 14.59
CA ASP A 226 -5.43 -15.65 14.84
C ASP A 226 -6.03 -14.24 14.91
N HIS A 227 -5.38 -13.33 15.63
CA HIS A 227 -5.81 -11.93 15.69
C HIS A 227 -5.75 -11.25 14.31
N LEU A 228 -4.67 -11.50 13.54
CA LEU A 228 -4.53 -10.94 12.19
C LEU A 228 -5.61 -11.44 11.24
N SER A 229 -5.89 -12.75 11.23
CA SER A 229 -6.89 -13.35 10.34
C SER A 229 -8.33 -12.96 10.67
N ARG A 230 -8.57 -12.49 11.89
CA ARG A 230 -9.87 -11.98 12.36
C ARG A 230 -9.99 -10.46 12.30
N GLY A 231 -8.95 -9.73 11.89
CA GLY A 231 -8.95 -8.27 11.89
C GLY A 231 -9.01 -7.63 13.28
N LEU A 232 -8.63 -8.34 14.33
CA LEU A 232 -8.69 -7.89 15.73
C LEU A 232 -7.42 -7.12 16.12
N LEU A 233 -7.22 -5.92 15.55
CA LEU A 233 -5.99 -5.13 15.69
C LEU A 233 -6.18 -3.81 16.45
N ASN A 234 -7.16 -3.75 17.33
CA ASN A 234 -7.45 -2.57 18.17
C ASN A 234 -6.80 -2.67 19.53
#